data_b2b69fcbe087c206a6e3b7b332eff195
#
_entry.id   b2b69fcbe087c206a6e3b7b332eff195
#
_cell.length_a   1.000
_cell.length_b   1.000
_cell.length_c   1.000
_cell.angle_alpha   90.00
_cell.angle_beta   90.00
_cell.angle_gamma   90.00
#
_symmetry.space_group_name_H-M   'P 1'
#
loop_
_entity.id
_entity.type
_entity.pdbx_description
1 polymer ?
#
loop_
_entity_poly.entity_id
_entity_poly.type
_entity_poly.pdbx_seq_one_letter_code
_entity_poly.pdbx_strand_id
1 'polypeptide(L)'
;MTGQTAADDDRGEHDRHGQHDKHAEHDRHDQHDEQHGHGDREQRERDLVLLHRAVSLAANGPAADANPRVGCVLLGSDGEVVGEGWHRGAGTPHAELAALAQARAGGHDVRGGTAYVSLEPCNHTGRTGPCAEALVEAGVRRVVYALPDPNPVAVGGADTLRAAGVRCDLVPVEEAATMVEAFVHAVTHGRPFVTLKLAATIDGRSAASDGSSQWITGPAARADVHRLRATAGAVVVGTGTVLADDPRLTVRDADGSHHERQPVRVVVGRRDIPPTALVLDDGAPSLLVRERDPHLVLATLHELGVRHVWLEGGPTTAAAWLRAGVVDRVVAYVAPALLGAGAAAVGDLGVATIADAHRLTTTDVAVLDGDVRISLRPQPVHHPVDHPGGQ
;
A
#
# COMPACT_ATOMS: atom_id res chain seq x y z
N MET A 1 -38.91 67.69 63.96
CA MET A 1 -38.22 67.25 65.19
C MET A 1 -37.06 66.39 64.69
N THR A 2 -35.94 66.99 64.72
CA THR A 2 -34.74 66.65 65.49
C THR A 2 -34.10 65.30 65.06
N GLY A 3 -32.89 65.18 64.71
CA GLY A 3 -31.66 65.99 64.83
C GLY A 3 -30.53 65.21 64.13
N GLN A 4 -29.70 65.89 63.49
CA GLN A 4 -28.23 66.09 63.61
C GLN A 4 -27.44 64.96 64.32
N THR A 5 -26.38 64.44 63.70
CA THR A 5 -24.96 64.81 63.76
C THR A 5 -24.15 63.86 62.87
N ALA A 6 -23.36 64.24 61.97
CA ALA A 6 -22.01 64.79 61.91
C ALA A 6 -20.85 63.77 62.12
N ALA A 7 -19.92 63.81 61.19
CA ALA A 7 -18.45 63.52 61.23
C ALA A 7 -18.08 62.01 61.29
N ASP A 8 -17.06 61.46 60.64
CA ASP A 8 -15.77 62.03 60.24
C ASP A 8 -15.09 61.18 59.14
N ASP A 9 -14.32 61.81 58.40
CA ASP A 9 -13.21 61.48 57.54
C ASP A 9 -12.29 60.37 58.10
N ASP A 10 -11.92 59.38 57.35
CA ASP A 10 -10.52 59.04 57.29
C ASP A 10 -10.17 58.20 56.03
N ARG A 11 -9.00 58.48 55.50
CA ARG A 11 -8.27 58.06 54.29
C ARG A 11 -7.88 56.59 54.29
N GLY A 12 -7.85 55.98 53.13
CA GLY A 12 -7.20 54.75 52.83
C GLY A 12 -6.85 54.61 51.36
N GLU A 13 -5.79 55.37 50.90
CA GLU A 13 -4.97 54.97 49.77
C GLU A 13 -4.38 53.61 50.11
N HIS A 14 -4.67 52.59 49.29
CA HIS A 14 -3.77 51.48 48.91
C HIS A 14 -4.59 50.49 48.08
N ASP A 15 -4.29 50.40 46.80
CA ASP A 15 -4.06 49.20 46.01
C ASP A 15 -4.16 49.52 44.51
N ARG A 16 -3.13 50.14 43.92
CA ARG A 16 -2.97 50.22 42.46
C ARG A 16 -1.77 49.44 41.95
N HIS A 17 -1.17 48.56 42.76
CA HIS A 17 0.05 47.82 42.34
C HIS A 17 -0.17 46.32 42.05
N GLY A 18 -1.39 45.78 42.25
CA GLY A 18 -1.66 44.34 42.07
C GLY A 18 -2.23 43.92 40.71
N GLN A 19 -2.62 44.87 39.83
CA GLN A 19 -3.26 44.52 38.53
C GLN A 19 -2.33 44.52 37.34
N HIS A 20 -1.14 45.15 37.40
CA HIS A 20 -0.17 45.17 36.29
C HIS A 20 0.64 43.89 36.17
N ASP A 21 0.89 43.17 37.26
CA ASP A 21 1.71 41.92 37.19
C ASP A 21 0.93 40.70 36.67
N LYS A 22 -0.40 40.65 36.87
CA LYS A 22 -1.21 39.52 36.38
C LYS A 22 -1.44 39.54 34.87
N HIS A 23 -1.47 40.68 34.22
CA HIS A 23 -1.55 40.77 32.75
C HIS A 23 -0.22 40.43 32.07
N ALA A 24 0.91 40.78 32.67
CA ALA A 24 2.24 40.47 32.13
C ALA A 24 2.60 38.96 32.25
N GLU A 25 2.03 38.23 33.21
CA GLU A 25 2.19 36.79 33.31
C GLU A 25 1.26 36.02 32.35
N HIS A 26 0.04 36.51 32.10
CA HIS A 26 -0.90 35.90 31.14
C HIS A 26 -0.39 36.06 29.69
N ASP A 27 0.07 37.22 29.31
CA ASP A 27 0.64 37.49 27.98
C ASP A 27 1.93 36.67 27.69
N ARG A 28 2.72 36.35 28.74
CA ARG A 28 3.90 35.50 28.57
C ARG A 28 3.55 34.01 28.45
N HIS A 29 2.46 33.56 29.05
CA HIS A 29 2.00 32.17 28.93
C HIS A 29 1.42 31.93 27.55
N ASP A 30 0.58 32.82 27.04
CA ASP A 30 0.01 32.74 25.69
C ASP A 30 1.08 32.81 24.59
N GLN A 31 2.09 33.64 24.73
CA GLN A 31 3.22 33.73 23.78
C GLN A 31 4.13 32.47 23.82
N HIS A 32 4.26 31.81 24.96
CA HIS A 32 5.02 30.56 25.08
C HIS A 32 4.28 29.39 24.45
N ASP A 33 2.97 29.32 24.58
CA ASP A 33 2.13 28.25 23.98
C ASP A 33 2.03 28.42 22.46
N GLU A 34 1.94 29.65 21.94
CA GLU A 34 1.94 29.92 20.49
C GLU A 34 3.31 29.60 19.84
N GLN A 35 4.43 29.89 20.52
CA GLN A 35 5.77 29.56 20.01
C GLN A 35 6.06 28.07 20.03
N HIS A 36 5.59 27.31 21.03
CA HIS A 36 5.72 25.86 21.07
C HIS A 36 4.87 25.19 20.00
N GLY A 37 3.63 25.65 19.77
CA GLY A 37 2.77 25.16 18.72
C GLY A 37 3.31 25.43 17.30
N HIS A 38 4.02 26.53 17.09
CA HIS A 38 4.63 26.86 15.79
C HIS A 38 5.84 25.97 15.49
N GLY A 39 6.73 25.75 16.46
CA GLY A 39 7.90 24.87 16.31
C GLY A 39 7.52 23.41 16.07
N ASP A 40 6.49 22.92 16.75
CA ASP A 40 5.98 21.55 16.54
C ASP A 40 5.36 21.36 15.16
N ARG A 41 4.69 22.40 14.64
CA ARG A 41 4.11 22.39 13.30
C ARG A 41 5.19 22.38 12.21
N GLU A 42 6.19 23.25 12.31
CA GLU A 42 7.32 23.28 11.37
C GLU A 42 8.10 21.96 11.37
N GLN A 43 8.32 21.38 12.56
CA GLN A 43 8.97 20.07 12.66
C GLN A 43 8.15 18.96 11.98
N ARG A 44 6.82 18.96 12.16
CA ARG A 44 5.94 17.99 11.53
C ARG A 44 5.89 18.13 10.00
N GLU A 45 5.90 19.36 9.49
CA GLU A 45 5.96 19.63 8.05
C GLU A 45 7.29 19.14 7.46
N ARG A 46 8.40 19.37 8.15
CA ARG A 46 9.71 18.83 7.76
C ARG A 46 9.75 17.31 7.79
N ASP A 47 9.19 16.68 8.83
CA ASP A 47 9.10 15.22 8.94
C ASP A 47 8.33 14.62 7.76
N LEU A 48 7.21 15.22 7.36
CA LEU A 48 6.42 14.78 6.21
C LEU A 48 7.20 14.88 4.90
N VAL A 49 7.92 15.99 4.66
CA VAL A 49 8.75 16.17 3.46
C VAL A 49 9.80 15.06 3.34
N LEU A 50 10.49 14.74 4.45
CA LEU A 50 11.55 13.74 4.46
C LEU A 50 10.99 12.30 4.38
N LEU A 51 9.82 12.05 4.97
CA LEU A 51 9.12 10.77 4.78
C LEU A 51 8.63 10.58 3.34
N HIS A 52 8.08 11.60 2.68
CA HIS A 52 7.74 11.51 1.26
C HIS A 52 8.99 11.25 0.39
N ARG A 53 10.15 11.83 0.75
CA ARG A 53 11.42 11.50 0.10
C ARG A 53 11.81 10.04 0.32
N ALA A 54 11.67 9.51 1.53
CA ALA A 54 11.91 8.09 1.81
C ALA A 54 10.95 7.19 1.02
N VAL A 55 9.64 7.54 0.92
CA VAL A 55 8.66 6.83 0.09
C VAL A 55 9.05 6.88 -1.40
N SER A 56 9.50 8.03 -1.88
CA SER A 56 9.97 8.17 -3.27
C SER A 56 11.19 7.29 -3.56
N LEU A 57 12.12 7.17 -2.61
CA LEU A 57 13.25 6.24 -2.72
C LEU A 57 12.79 4.78 -2.74
N ALA A 58 11.80 4.42 -1.90
CA ALA A 58 11.21 3.09 -1.86
C ALA A 58 10.64 2.67 -3.23
N ALA A 59 10.13 3.62 -4.03
CA ALA A 59 9.59 3.36 -5.36
C ALA A 59 10.64 2.79 -6.35
N ASN A 60 11.93 3.00 -6.11
CA ASN A 60 13.02 2.40 -6.89
C ASN A 60 13.21 0.90 -6.60
N GLY A 61 12.65 0.39 -5.53
CA GLY A 61 12.66 -1.04 -5.23
C GLY A 61 11.68 -1.83 -6.10
N PRO A 62 11.89 -3.16 -6.23
CA PRO A 62 11.03 -4.00 -7.04
C PRO A 62 9.59 -4.05 -6.49
N ALA A 63 8.61 -3.84 -7.36
CA ALA A 63 7.21 -3.88 -6.98
C ALA A 63 6.71 -5.31 -6.68
N ALA A 64 7.23 -6.28 -7.41
CA ALA A 64 6.92 -7.70 -7.28
C ALA A 64 8.04 -8.43 -6.54
N ASP A 65 8.09 -8.29 -5.22
CA ASP A 65 9.08 -8.94 -4.36
C ASP A 65 8.41 -9.56 -3.13
N ALA A 66 9.09 -10.54 -2.51
CA ALA A 66 8.64 -11.14 -1.26
C ALA A 66 8.73 -10.17 -0.07
N ASN A 67 9.64 -9.20 -0.16
CA ASN A 67 9.88 -8.16 0.84
C ASN A 67 9.18 -6.84 0.46
N PRO A 68 8.87 -5.98 1.45
CA PRO A 68 8.26 -4.69 1.17
C PRO A 68 9.25 -3.71 0.53
N ARG A 69 8.73 -2.77 -0.23
CA ARG A 69 9.47 -1.60 -0.67
C ARG A 69 9.69 -0.66 0.50
N VAL A 70 10.93 -0.42 0.84
CA VAL A 70 11.30 0.49 1.93
C VAL A 70 12.35 1.45 1.43
N GLY A 71 12.26 2.70 1.86
CA GLY A 71 13.24 3.75 1.65
C GLY A 71 13.63 4.40 2.97
N CYS A 72 14.86 4.90 3.03
CA CYS A 72 15.44 5.56 4.20
C CYS A 72 16.21 6.81 3.79
N VAL A 73 16.03 7.88 4.57
CA VAL A 73 16.82 9.12 4.49
C VAL A 73 17.45 9.36 5.85
N LEU A 74 18.76 9.59 5.87
CA LEU A 74 19.53 9.90 7.08
C LEU A 74 19.96 11.36 7.10
N LEU A 75 19.71 12.03 8.19
CA LEU A 75 20.26 13.35 8.48
C LEU A 75 21.42 13.24 9.46
N GLY A 76 22.43 14.08 9.28
CA GLY A 76 23.43 14.38 10.28
C GLY A 76 22.87 15.17 11.47
N SER A 77 23.70 15.40 12.48
CA SER A 77 23.33 16.20 13.67
C SER A 77 23.06 17.69 13.32
N ASP A 78 23.59 18.16 12.20
CA ASP A 78 23.36 19.50 11.61
C ASP A 78 22.03 19.61 10.85
N GLY A 79 21.36 18.48 10.64
CA GLY A 79 20.10 18.39 9.92
C GLY A 79 20.22 18.29 8.39
N GLU A 80 21.45 18.14 7.87
CA GLU A 80 21.69 17.93 6.44
C GLU A 80 21.52 16.45 6.07
N VAL A 81 21.10 16.16 4.81
CA VAL A 81 20.99 14.80 4.31
C VAL A 81 22.39 14.23 4.08
N VAL A 82 22.72 13.16 4.79
CA VAL A 82 24.03 12.51 4.73
C VAL A 82 24.00 11.11 4.13
N GLY A 83 22.81 10.51 4.00
CA GLY A 83 22.68 9.19 3.40
C GLY A 83 21.25 8.90 2.95
N GLU A 84 21.12 8.16 1.85
CA GLU A 84 19.86 7.69 1.31
C GLU A 84 19.98 6.23 0.89
N GLY A 85 18.90 5.48 1.03
CA GLY A 85 18.88 4.08 0.64
C GLY A 85 17.47 3.57 0.40
N TRP A 86 17.40 2.49 -0.36
CA TRP A 86 16.16 1.73 -0.56
C TRP A 86 16.46 0.25 -0.68
N HIS A 87 15.47 -0.56 -0.33
CA HIS A 87 15.57 -2.01 -0.50
C HIS A 87 15.48 -2.40 -1.97
N ARG A 88 16.52 -3.08 -2.47
CA ARG A 88 16.65 -3.46 -3.90
C ARG A 88 16.10 -4.85 -4.22
N GLY A 89 15.39 -5.46 -3.26
CA GLY A 89 14.80 -6.79 -3.38
C GLY A 89 15.46 -7.84 -2.51
N ALA A 90 14.81 -8.99 -2.42
CA ALA A 90 15.23 -10.07 -1.55
C ALA A 90 16.71 -10.46 -1.73
N GLY A 91 17.42 -10.57 -0.60
CA GLY A 91 18.86 -10.87 -0.58
C GLY A 91 19.79 -9.66 -0.64
N THR A 92 19.25 -8.45 -0.81
CA THR A 92 20.03 -7.19 -0.72
C THR A 92 19.87 -6.53 0.66
N PRO A 93 20.74 -5.56 1.04
CA PRO A 93 20.57 -4.80 2.27
C PRO A 93 19.22 -4.10 2.34
N HIS A 94 18.69 -3.95 3.55
CA HIS A 94 17.52 -3.13 3.82
C HIS A 94 17.85 -1.64 3.60
N ALA A 95 16.82 -0.81 3.49
CA ALA A 95 16.94 0.61 3.16
C ALA A 95 17.86 1.36 4.16
N GLU A 96 17.70 1.08 5.44
CA GLU A 96 18.48 1.69 6.53
C GLU A 96 19.97 1.34 6.40
N LEU A 97 20.29 0.06 6.16
CA LEU A 97 21.66 -0.38 5.96
C LEU A 97 22.28 0.21 4.69
N ALA A 98 21.49 0.34 3.62
CA ALA A 98 21.92 0.98 2.40
C ALA A 98 22.22 2.48 2.60
N ALA A 99 21.36 3.20 3.35
CA ALA A 99 21.56 4.60 3.70
C ALA A 99 22.77 4.80 4.61
N LEU A 100 22.96 3.95 5.62
CA LEU A 100 24.14 3.96 6.49
C LEU A 100 25.44 3.70 5.71
N ALA A 101 25.41 2.76 4.76
CA ALA A 101 26.54 2.48 3.89
C ALA A 101 26.88 3.67 3.00
N GLN A 102 25.89 4.36 2.45
CA GLN A 102 26.09 5.57 1.65
C GLN A 102 26.69 6.71 2.48
N ALA A 103 26.15 6.98 3.68
CA ALA A 103 26.68 7.99 4.59
C ALA A 103 28.16 7.71 4.93
N ARG A 104 28.47 6.47 5.26
CA ARG A 104 29.86 6.04 5.56
C ARG A 104 30.79 6.23 4.37
N ALA A 105 30.35 5.87 3.16
CA ALA A 105 31.13 6.04 1.93
C ALA A 105 31.41 7.51 1.62
N GLY A 106 30.47 8.42 1.97
CA GLY A 106 30.63 9.87 1.89
C GLY A 106 31.48 10.48 3.01
N GLY A 107 31.94 9.69 4.00
CA GLY A 107 32.69 10.18 5.15
C GLY A 107 31.83 10.97 6.15
N HIS A 108 30.50 10.80 6.11
CA HIS A 108 29.57 11.51 6.99
C HIS A 108 29.31 10.76 8.30
N ASP A 109 29.15 11.51 9.39
CA ASP A 109 28.74 10.99 10.70
C ASP A 109 27.22 11.14 10.86
N VAL A 110 26.57 10.06 11.27
CA VAL A 110 25.12 10.02 11.53
C VAL A 110 24.78 10.13 13.01
N ARG A 111 25.81 10.20 13.89
CA ARG A 111 25.60 10.28 15.33
C ARG A 111 24.85 11.54 15.72
N GLY A 112 23.86 11.37 16.59
CA GLY A 112 22.98 12.46 17.01
C GLY A 112 21.99 12.94 15.93
N GLY A 113 22.02 12.32 14.75
CA GLY A 113 21.14 12.63 13.63
C GLY A 113 19.78 11.95 13.70
N THR A 114 19.04 12.02 12.60
CA THR A 114 17.68 11.46 12.46
C THR A 114 17.58 10.55 11.24
N ALA A 115 16.91 9.40 11.41
CA ALA A 115 16.53 8.51 10.32
C ALA A 115 15.04 8.67 10.00
N TYR A 116 14.70 8.82 8.71
CA TYR A 116 13.34 8.81 8.18
C TYR A 116 13.14 7.56 7.35
N VAL A 117 12.19 6.71 7.74
CA VAL A 117 11.99 5.40 7.12
C VAL A 117 10.52 5.23 6.71
N SER A 118 10.26 4.75 5.52
CA SER A 118 8.89 4.57 5.02
C SER A 118 8.12 3.44 5.71
N LEU A 119 8.82 2.55 6.44
CA LEU A 119 8.26 1.47 7.25
C LEU A 119 9.06 1.38 8.56
N GLU A 120 8.45 0.94 9.66
CA GLU A 120 9.15 0.71 10.92
C GLU A 120 10.41 -0.16 10.72
N PRO A 121 11.59 0.25 11.24
CA PRO A 121 12.80 -0.55 11.14
C PRO A 121 12.63 -1.93 11.76
N CYS A 122 13.02 -2.98 11.04
CA CYS A 122 12.80 -4.35 11.45
C CYS A 122 13.58 -4.73 12.72
N ASN A 123 13.02 -5.68 13.49
CA ASN A 123 13.60 -6.20 14.75
C ASN A 123 13.94 -7.70 14.68
N HIS A 124 14.12 -8.26 13.50
CA HIS A 124 14.45 -9.68 13.34
C HIS A 124 15.85 -9.87 12.77
N THR A 125 16.50 -10.94 13.19
CA THR A 125 17.76 -11.40 12.60
C THR A 125 17.44 -12.25 11.37
N GLY A 126 17.62 -11.66 10.19
CA GLY A 126 17.53 -12.36 8.91
C GLY A 126 18.92 -12.72 8.39
N ARG A 127 19.19 -12.47 7.10
CA ARG A 127 20.53 -12.57 6.51
C ARG A 127 21.48 -11.47 7.01
N THR A 128 20.92 -10.36 7.45
CA THR A 128 21.60 -9.24 8.13
C THR A 128 20.95 -9.08 9.51
N GLY A 129 21.65 -8.43 10.46
CA GLY A 129 21.10 -8.11 11.78
C GLY A 129 19.91 -7.16 11.67
N PRO A 130 19.16 -6.95 12.77
CA PRO A 130 18.01 -6.04 12.83
C PRO A 130 18.39 -4.60 12.45
N CYS A 131 17.58 -3.94 11.63
CA CYS A 131 17.83 -2.53 11.27
C CYS A 131 17.75 -1.61 12.48
N ALA A 132 16.89 -1.93 13.46
CA ALA A 132 16.80 -1.19 14.73
C ALA A 132 18.15 -1.17 15.47
N GLU A 133 18.80 -2.32 15.61
CA GLU A 133 20.13 -2.42 16.24
C GLU A 133 21.20 -1.65 15.46
N ALA A 134 21.21 -1.76 14.13
CA ALA A 134 22.15 -1.05 13.27
C ALA A 134 22.04 0.48 13.40
N LEU A 135 20.83 1.01 13.56
CA LEU A 135 20.59 2.44 13.80
C LEU A 135 21.06 2.87 15.19
N VAL A 136 20.88 2.03 16.22
CA VAL A 136 21.42 2.26 17.57
C VAL A 136 22.95 2.29 17.54
N GLU A 137 23.60 1.29 16.92
CA GLU A 137 25.06 1.21 16.79
C GLU A 137 25.63 2.41 16.03
N ALA A 138 24.91 2.90 15.02
CA ALA A 138 25.28 4.10 14.29
C ALA A 138 25.14 5.39 15.11
N GLY A 139 24.48 5.35 16.28
CA GLY A 139 24.31 6.48 17.19
C GLY A 139 23.22 7.48 16.74
N VAL A 140 22.25 7.04 15.96
CA VAL A 140 21.09 7.84 15.58
C VAL A 140 20.29 8.20 16.84
N ARG A 141 19.87 9.45 16.97
CA ARG A 141 19.13 9.95 18.14
C ARG A 141 17.61 9.89 17.97
N ARG A 142 17.13 9.98 16.73
CA ARG A 142 15.70 10.01 16.40
C ARG A 142 15.40 9.16 15.17
N VAL A 143 14.31 8.41 15.22
CA VAL A 143 13.75 7.69 14.07
C VAL A 143 12.32 8.17 13.85
N VAL A 144 11.99 8.56 12.63
CA VAL A 144 10.63 8.89 12.18
C VAL A 144 10.22 7.87 11.13
N TYR A 145 9.10 7.22 11.31
CA TYR A 145 8.63 6.20 10.36
C TYR A 145 7.18 6.42 9.97
N ALA A 146 6.87 6.05 8.71
CA ALA A 146 5.57 6.35 8.09
C ALA A 146 4.49 5.31 8.40
N LEU A 147 4.89 4.06 8.68
CA LEU A 147 3.97 2.93 8.87
C LEU A 147 4.57 1.95 9.89
N PRO A 148 3.80 1.44 10.86
CA PRO A 148 4.26 0.33 11.71
C PRO A 148 4.41 -0.95 10.87
N ASP A 149 5.39 -1.81 11.21
CA ASP A 149 5.56 -3.10 10.53
C ASP A 149 4.52 -4.10 11.06
N PRO A 150 3.57 -4.57 10.24
CA PRO A 150 2.55 -5.53 10.66
C PRO A 150 3.04 -6.98 10.66
N ASN A 151 4.27 -7.24 10.20
CA ASN A 151 4.84 -8.57 10.13
C ASN A 151 5.21 -9.08 11.54
N PRO A 152 4.54 -10.13 12.07
CA PRO A 152 4.82 -10.63 13.42
C PRO A 152 6.27 -11.03 13.67
N VAL A 153 7.01 -11.33 12.61
CA VAL A 153 8.44 -11.72 12.70
C VAL A 153 9.35 -10.48 12.81
N ALA A 154 8.93 -9.33 12.26
CA ALA A 154 9.76 -8.14 12.12
C ALA A 154 9.36 -6.99 13.06
N VAL A 155 8.17 -7.04 13.67
CA VAL A 155 7.61 -6.02 14.55
C VAL A 155 8.47 -5.77 15.79
N GLY A 156 8.38 -4.55 16.35
CA GLY A 156 9.01 -4.18 17.62
C GLY A 156 10.35 -3.44 17.48
N GLY A 157 10.70 -3.02 16.27
CA GLY A 157 11.91 -2.23 16.04
C GLY A 157 11.87 -0.88 16.74
N ALA A 158 10.70 -0.22 16.75
CA ALA A 158 10.51 1.03 17.47
C ALA A 158 10.69 0.86 18.99
N ASP A 159 10.28 -0.27 19.55
CA ASP A 159 10.43 -0.54 20.99
C ASP A 159 11.90 -0.82 21.35
N THR A 160 12.62 -1.57 20.51
CA THR A 160 14.07 -1.77 20.65
C THR A 160 14.83 -0.46 20.58
N LEU A 161 14.50 0.42 19.64
CA LEU A 161 15.07 1.76 19.51
C LEU A 161 14.81 2.61 20.76
N ARG A 162 13.56 2.64 21.25
CA ARG A 162 13.18 3.39 22.47
C ARG A 162 13.90 2.87 23.71
N ALA A 163 14.02 1.55 23.85
CA ALA A 163 14.76 0.93 24.95
C ALA A 163 16.26 1.33 24.96
N ALA A 164 16.84 1.61 23.79
CA ALA A 164 18.19 2.12 23.62
C ALA A 164 18.30 3.67 23.74
N GLY A 165 17.20 4.37 24.08
CA GLY A 165 17.18 5.82 24.24
C GLY A 165 16.99 6.62 22.94
N VAL A 166 16.64 5.97 21.84
CA VAL A 166 16.34 6.63 20.56
C VAL A 166 14.89 7.09 20.57
N ARG A 167 14.63 8.37 20.24
CA ARG A 167 13.27 8.88 20.08
C ARG A 167 12.64 8.28 18.80
N CYS A 168 11.42 7.73 18.91
CA CYS A 168 10.70 7.13 17.79
C CYS A 168 9.31 7.77 17.62
N ASP A 169 9.11 8.39 16.47
CA ASP A 169 7.85 9.08 16.12
C ASP A 169 7.21 8.39 14.91
N LEU A 170 5.94 7.99 15.05
CA LEU A 170 5.10 7.55 13.93
C LEU A 170 4.41 8.76 13.30
N VAL A 171 4.68 9.00 12.04
CA VAL A 171 4.04 10.04 11.23
C VAL A 171 3.42 9.39 9.99
N PRO A 172 2.13 9.06 9.99
CA PRO A 172 1.49 8.32 8.91
C PRO A 172 1.57 9.05 7.56
N VAL A 173 1.93 8.27 6.51
CA VAL A 173 1.95 8.71 5.11
C VAL A 173 1.16 7.70 4.29
N GLU A 174 0.08 8.13 3.62
CA GLU A 174 -0.85 7.26 2.89
C GLU A 174 -0.17 6.55 1.71
N GLU A 175 0.74 7.23 1.02
CA GLU A 175 1.50 6.68 -0.10
C GLU A 175 2.41 5.52 0.35
N ALA A 176 2.96 5.57 1.57
CA ALA A 176 3.72 4.46 2.14
C ALA A 176 2.83 3.23 2.33
N ALA A 177 1.64 3.41 2.91
CA ALA A 177 0.68 2.33 3.12
C ALA A 177 0.22 1.70 1.78
N THR A 178 -0.09 2.53 0.79
CA THR A 178 -0.49 2.09 -0.55
C THR A 178 0.62 1.29 -1.23
N MET A 179 1.87 1.72 -1.10
CA MET A 179 3.03 1.08 -1.73
C MET A 179 3.28 -0.34 -1.22
N VAL A 180 3.06 -0.59 0.07
CA VAL A 180 3.31 -1.90 0.70
C VAL A 180 2.03 -2.70 0.96
N GLU A 181 0.87 -2.26 0.46
CA GLU A 181 -0.43 -2.87 0.73
C GLU A 181 -0.47 -4.38 0.50
N ALA A 182 0.04 -4.84 -0.64
CA ALA A 182 0.05 -6.26 -0.97
C ALA A 182 0.93 -7.08 -0.01
N PHE A 183 2.06 -6.52 0.43
CA PHE A 183 2.90 -7.13 1.44
C PHE A 183 2.19 -7.19 2.79
N VAL A 184 1.66 -6.06 3.28
CA VAL A 184 0.89 -5.98 4.53
C VAL A 184 -0.24 -7.01 4.54
N HIS A 185 -1.04 -7.03 3.46
CA HIS A 185 -2.11 -8.01 3.31
C HIS A 185 -1.59 -9.45 3.42
N ALA A 186 -0.52 -9.77 2.68
CA ALA A 186 -0.01 -11.14 2.64
C ALA A 186 0.51 -11.63 3.99
N VAL A 187 1.16 -10.76 4.78
CA VAL A 187 1.69 -11.15 6.11
C VAL A 187 0.61 -11.18 7.19
N THR A 188 -0.46 -10.39 7.05
CA THR A 188 -1.56 -10.35 8.03
C THR A 188 -2.64 -11.40 7.77
N HIS A 189 -2.89 -11.76 6.50
CA HIS A 189 -3.96 -12.71 6.12
C HIS A 189 -3.42 -14.10 5.72
N GLY A 190 -2.10 -14.28 5.65
CA GLY A 190 -1.51 -15.56 5.26
C GLY A 190 -1.78 -15.97 3.80
N ARG A 191 -2.13 -15.04 2.92
CA ARG A 191 -2.36 -15.24 1.50
C ARG A 191 -1.99 -14.01 0.67
N PRO A 192 -1.65 -14.17 -0.64
CA PRO A 192 -1.43 -13.03 -1.52
C PRO A 192 -2.65 -12.10 -1.61
N PHE A 193 -2.37 -10.82 -1.81
CA PHE A 193 -3.37 -9.83 -2.23
C PHE A 193 -3.79 -10.10 -3.67
N VAL A 194 -5.09 -10.13 -3.96
CA VAL A 194 -5.64 -10.45 -5.28
C VAL A 194 -6.27 -9.23 -5.94
N THR A 195 -5.71 -8.82 -7.07
CA THR A 195 -6.33 -7.83 -7.97
C THR A 195 -6.97 -8.56 -9.15
N LEU A 196 -8.29 -8.52 -9.27
CA LEU A 196 -9.03 -9.01 -10.42
C LEU A 196 -9.09 -7.90 -11.48
N LYS A 197 -8.55 -8.18 -12.68
CA LYS A 197 -8.69 -7.32 -13.85
C LYS A 197 -9.90 -7.76 -14.67
N LEU A 198 -10.76 -6.81 -15.00
CA LEU A 198 -11.86 -6.99 -15.94
C LEU A 198 -11.66 -6.05 -17.15
N ALA A 199 -12.05 -6.51 -18.35
CA ALA A 199 -12.16 -5.66 -19.52
C ALA A 199 -13.52 -5.93 -20.17
N ALA A 200 -14.31 -4.91 -20.37
CA ALA A 200 -15.66 -5.03 -20.88
C ALA A 200 -16.10 -3.80 -21.71
N THR A 201 -17.08 -4.00 -22.54
CA THR A 201 -17.85 -2.91 -23.14
C THR A 201 -18.75 -2.25 -22.10
N ILE A 202 -19.32 -1.07 -22.41
CA ILE A 202 -20.20 -0.34 -21.47
C ILE A 202 -21.48 -1.14 -21.12
N ASP A 203 -21.91 -2.09 -21.98
CA ASP A 203 -23.00 -3.03 -21.72
C ASP A 203 -22.53 -4.34 -21.08
N GLY A 204 -21.29 -4.38 -20.52
CA GLY A 204 -20.77 -5.44 -19.67
C GLY A 204 -20.35 -6.72 -20.42
N ARG A 205 -19.97 -6.65 -21.71
CA ARG A 205 -19.53 -7.80 -22.50
C ARG A 205 -18.01 -7.88 -22.56
N SER A 206 -17.46 -9.09 -22.35
CA SER A 206 -16.04 -9.40 -22.48
C SER A 206 -15.67 -10.11 -23.78
N ALA A 207 -16.67 -10.51 -24.58
CA ALA A 207 -16.51 -11.07 -25.92
C ALA A 207 -17.80 -10.89 -26.71
N ALA A 208 -17.73 -10.85 -28.04
CA ALA A 208 -18.87 -10.88 -28.95
C ALA A 208 -19.50 -12.30 -28.96
N SER A 209 -20.64 -12.44 -29.65
CA SER A 209 -21.40 -13.72 -29.74
C SER A 209 -20.64 -14.83 -30.47
N ASP A 210 -19.69 -14.48 -31.35
CA ASP A 210 -18.81 -15.42 -32.04
C ASP A 210 -17.57 -15.82 -31.20
N GLY A 211 -17.43 -15.26 -29.97
CA GLY A 211 -16.32 -15.49 -29.08
C GLY A 211 -15.13 -14.55 -29.29
N SER A 212 -15.12 -13.68 -30.29
CA SER A 212 -14.04 -12.71 -30.49
C SER A 212 -14.01 -11.69 -29.36
N SER A 213 -12.81 -11.43 -28.80
CA SER A 213 -12.58 -10.54 -27.65
C SER A 213 -11.50 -9.49 -27.90
N GLN A 214 -10.76 -9.59 -29.00
CA GLN A 214 -9.60 -8.73 -29.30
C GLN A 214 -9.97 -7.71 -30.38
N TRP A 215 -9.88 -6.38 -30.13
CA TRP A 215 -9.54 -5.73 -28.87
C TRP A 215 -10.72 -4.92 -28.37
N ILE A 216 -11.23 -5.23 -27.19
CA ILE A 216 -12.34 -4.47 -26.59
C ILE A 216 -11.83 -3.10 -26.14
N THR A 217 -10.66 -3.05 -25.50
CA THR A 217 -10.07 -1.81 -24.98
C THR A 217 -8.92 -1.32 -25.85
N GLY A 218 -8.69 0.00 -25.85
CA GLY A 218 -7.69 0.68 -26.65
C GLY A 218 -6.24 0.45 -26.17
N PRO A 219 -5.26 0.98 -26.93
CA PRO A 219 -3.84 0.82 -26.62
C PRO A 219 -3.44 1.39 -25.26
N ALA A 220 -3.98 2.56 -24.86
CA ALA A 220 -3.67 3.20 -23.59
C ALA A 220 -4.10 2.33 -22.38
N ALA A 221 -5.30 1.74 -22.43
CA ALA A 221 -5.76 0.81 -21.39
C ALA A 221 -4.87 -0.46 -21.34
N ARG A 222 -4.46 -1.01 -22.50
CA ARG A 222 -3.55 -2.15 -22.52
C ARG A 222 -2.15 -1.83 -21.96
N ALA A 223 -1.61 -0.63 -22.23
CA ALA A 223 -0.36 -0.17 -21.63
C ALA A 223 -0.50 -0.05 -20.10
N ASP A 224 -1.62 0.48 -19.61
CA ASP A 224 -1.92 0.54 -18.17
C ASP A 224 -2.03 -0.85 -17.53
N VAL A 225 -2.64 -1.83 -18.22
CA VAL A 225 -2.65 -3.25 -17.77
C VAL A 225 -1.22 -3.78 -17.62
N HIS A 226 -0.31 -3.54 -18.58
CA HIS A 226 1.09 -3.96 -18.46
C HIS A 226 1.78 -3.29 -17.26
N ARG A 227 1.57 -1.99 -17.05
CA ARG A 227 2.11 -1.25 -15.92
C ARG A 227 1.64 -1.84 -14.57
N LEU A 228 0.34 -2.15 -14.44
CA LEU A 228 -0.21 -2.74 -13.21
C LEU A 228 0.22 -4.21 -13.04
N ARG A 229 0.25 -4.99 -14.12
CA ARG A 229 0.75 -6.38 -14.10
C ARG A 229 2.20 -6.46 -13.61
N ALA A 230 3.05 -5.48 -13.94
CA ALA A 230 4.43 -5.39 -13.47
C ALA A 230 4.54 -5.29 -11.94
N THR A 231 3.48 -4.91 -11.24
CA THR A 231 3.48 -4.83 -9.77
C THR A 231 3.12 -6.15 -9.08
N ALA A 232 2.74 -7.18 -9.83
CA ALA A 232 2.34 -8.47 -9.30
C ALA A 232 3.47 -9.50 -9.36
N GLY A 233 3.55 -10.37 -8.36
CA GLY A 233 4.47 -11.51 -8.34
C GLY A 233 3.98 -12.68 -9.21
N ALA A 234 2.66 -12.76 -9.46
CA ALA A 234 2.06 -13.76 -10.34
C ALA A 234 0.91 -13.20 -11.16
N VAL A 235 0.79 -13.64 -12.41
CA VAL A 235 -0.39 -13.44 -13.27
C VAL A 235 -1.13 -14.76 -13.38
N VAL A 236 -2.40 -14.79 -12.98
CA VAL A 236 -3.22 -16.00 -12.94
C VAL A 236 -4.29 -15.97 -14.02
N VAL A 237 -4.40 -17.06 -14.78
CA VAL A 237 -5.48 -17.30 -15.74
C VAL A 237 -6.04 -18.71 -15.59
N GLY A 238 -7.28 -18.92 -16.05
CA GLY A 238 -7.84 -20.27 -16.17
C GLY A 238 -7.38 -20.98 -17.45
N THR A 239 -7.36 -22.33 -17.47
CA THR A 239 -7.11 -23.12 -18.69
C THR A 239 -8.03 -22.74 -19.86
N GLY A 240 -9.23 -22.23 -19.57
CA GLY A 240 -10.17 -21.73 -20.60
C GLY A 240 -9.62 -20.53 -21.38
N THR A 241 -9.00 -19.59 -20.70
CA THR A 241 -8.39 -18.41 -21.31
C THR A 241 -7.19 -18.83 -22.20
N VAL A 242 -6.37 -19.78 -21.72
CA VAL A 242 -5.25 -20.28 -22.53
C VAL A 242 -5.72 -20.94 -23.82
N LEU A 243 -6.78 -21.76 -23.73
CA LEU A 243 -7.33 -22.48 -24.90
C LEU A 243 -8.08 -21.55 -25.88
N ALA A 244 -8.61 -20.43 -25.42
CA ALA A 244 -9.35 -19.50 -26.27
C ALA A 244 -8.44 -18.43 -26.92
N ASP A 245 -7.53 -17.85 -26.12
CA ASP A 245 -6.80 -16.63 -26.47
C ASP A 245 -5.30 -16.86 -26.68
N ASP A 246 -4.75 -18.00 -26.30
CA ASP A 246 -3.31 -18.34 -26.32
C ASP A 246 -2.39 -17.19 -25.86
N PRO A 247 -2.60 -16.64 -24.64
CA PRO A 247 -1.95 -15.45 -24.19
C PRO A 247 -0.51 -15.72 -23.74
N ARG A 248 0.41 -14.78 -23.98
CA ARG A 248 1.79 -14.83 -23.44
C ARG A 248 1.87 -14.46 -21.97
N LEU A 249 0.98 -13.61 -21.47
CA LEU A 249 0.92 -13.09 -20.08
C LEU A 249 2.22 -12.39 -19.61
N THR A 250 3.10 -12.01 -20.51
CA THR A 250 4.32 -11.25 -20.18
C THR A 250 4.00 -9.78 -19.94
N VAL A 251 4.88 -9.11 -19.18
CA VAL A 251 4.90 -7.64 -19.06
C VAL A 251 5.77 -7.05 -20.17
N ARG A 252 5.28 -5.97 -20.76
CA ARG A 252 6.03 -5.19 -21.76
C ARG A 252 6.09 -3.74 -21.34
N ASP A 253 7.23 -3.12 -21.62
CA ASP A 253 7.44 -1.70 -21.47
C ASP A 253 6.75 -0.90 -22.59
N ALA A 254 6.75 0.42 -22.48
CA ALA A 254 6.07 1.30 -23.43
C ALA A 254 6.60 1.19 -24.88
N ASP A 255 7.88 0.79 -25.04
CA ASP A 255 8.51 0.55 -26.34
C ASP A 255 8.23 -0.86 -26.92
N GLY A 256 7.46 -1.69 -26.18
CA GLY A 256 7.12 -3.06 -26.56
C GLY A 256 8.16 -4.11 -26.16
N SER A 257 9.30 -3.72 -25.59
CA SER A 257 10.31 -4.64 -25.07
C SER A 257 9.78 -5.41 -23.85
N HIS A 258 10.38 -6.55 -23.54
CA HIS A 258 10.07 -7.29 -22.34
C HIS A 258 10.60 -6.52 -21.11
N HIS A 259 9.72 -6.29 -20.13
CA HIS A 259 10.14 -5.74 -18.85
C HIS A 259 11.18 -6.63 -18.19
N GLU A 260 12.17 -6.05 -17.51
CA GLU A 260 13.28 -6.78 -16.89
C GLU A 260 12.80 -7.86 -15.90
N ARG A 261 11.76 -7.56 -15.13
CA ARG A 261 11.17 -8.51 -14.18
C ARG A 261 9.80 -8.97 -14.68
N GLN A 262 9.68 -10.27 -14.85
CA GLN A 262 8.44 -10.92 -15.28
C GLN A 262 7.74 -11.59 -14.09
N PRO A 263 6.42 -11.45 -13.94
CA PRO A 263 5.66 -12.24 -12.95
C PRO A 263 5.64 -13.72 -13.35
N VAL A 264 5.45 -14.60 -12.38
CA VAL A 264 5.17 -16.01 -12.66
C VAL A 264 3.82 -16.13 -13.35
N ARG A 265 3.79 -16.79 -14.52
CA ARG A 265 2.55 -17.09 -15.25
C ARG A 265 1.90 -18.33 -14.67
N VAL A 266 0.71 -18.20 -14.15
CA VAL A 266 0.02 -19.29 -13.45
C VAL A 266 -1.24 -19.69 -14.20
N VAL A 267 -1.31 -20.93 -14.63
CA VAL A 267 -2.50 -21.49 -15.30
C VAL A 267 -3.21 -22.41 -14.33
N VAL A 268 -4.45 -22.05 -13.95
CA VAL A 268 -5.28 -22.82 -13.01
C VAL A 268 -6.36 -23.63 -13.73
N GLY A 269 -6.58 -24.88 -13.29
CA GLY A 269 -7.61 -25.77 -13.81
C GLY A 269 -7.10 -27.12 -14.19
N ARG A 270 -8.05 -28.04 -14.50
CA ARG A 270 -7.76 -29.47 -14.70
C ARG A 270 -7.68 -29.88 -16.17
N ARG A 271 -8.04 -28.99 -17.11
CA ARG A 271 -7.92 -29.28 -18.55
C ARG A 271 -6.46 -29.21 -18.98
N ASP A 272 -6.06 -30.06 -19.88
CA ASP A 272 -4.76 -29.99 -20.52
C ASP A 272 -4.72 -28.80 -21.47
N ILE A 273 -3.56 -28.15 -21.56
CA ILE A 273 -3.26 -27.09 -22.52
C ILE A 273 -2.22 -27.61 -23.53
N PRO A 274 -2.21 -27.09 -24.76
CA PRO A 274 -1.19 -27.49 -25.74
C PRO A 274 0.23 -27.24 -25.20
N PRO A 275 1.17 -28.13 -25.43
CA PRO A 275 2.58 -27.91 -25.03
C PRO A 275 3.23 -26.74 -25.78
N THR A 276 2.62 -26.31 -26.88
CA THR A 276 3.02 -25.14 -27.68
C THR A 276 2.35 -23.85 -27.28
N ALA A 277 1.51 -23.85 -26.21
CA ALA A 277 0.83 -22.66 -25.74
C ALA A 277 1.83 -21.56 -25.38
N LEU A 278 1.56 -20.33 -25.82
CA LEU A 278 2.46 -19.18 -25.64
C LEU A 278 2.76 -18.86 -24.18
N VAL A 279 1.87 -19.23 -23.26
CA VAL A 279 2.08 -19.11 -21.82
C VAL A 279 3.20 -20.04 -21.29
N LEU A 280 3.67 -20.99 -22.09
CA LEU A 280 4.74 -21.94 -21.76
C LEU A 280 6.08 -21.61 -22.44
N ASP A 281 6.15 -20.54 -23.25
CA ASP A 281 7.40 -20.09 -23.87
C ASP A 281 8.41 -19.59 -22.82
N ASP A 282 9.65 -19.30 -23.27
CA ASP A 282 10.78 -18.86 -22.43
C ASP A 282 10.64 -17.41 -21.94
N GLY A 283 9.58 -16.68 -22.28
CA GLY A 283 9.40 -15.27 -21.98
C GLY A 283 9.24 -14.93 -20.49
N ALA A 284 8.80 -15.90 -19.68
CA ALA A 284 8.71 -15.79 -18.22
C ALA A 284 8.55 -17.18 -17.57
N PRO A 285 8.78 -17.34 -16.24
CA PRO A 285 8.49 -18.57 -15.52
C PRO A 285 6.99 -18.93 -15.59
N SER A 286 6.67 -20.22 -15.74
CA SER A 286 5.28 -20.71 -15.81
C SER A 286 5.02 -21.81 -14.81
N LEU A 287 3.84 -21.79 -14.21
CA LEU A 287 3.35 -22.78 -13.24
C LEU A 287 1.96 -23.28 -13.63
N LEU A 288 1.82 -24.57 -13.79
CA LEU A 288 0.52 -25.24 -14.01
C LEU A 288 -0.02 -25.75 -12.67
N VAL A 289 -1.12 -25.17 -12.19
CA VAL A 289 -1.77 -25.57 -10.95
C VAL A 289 -3.06 -26.33 -11.30
N ARG A 290 -3.03 -27.66 -11.16
CA ARG A 290 -4.17 -28.53 -11.47
C ARG A 290 -5.25 -28.47 -10.37
N GLU A 291 -5.60 -27.29 -9.96
CA GLU A 291 -6.60 -26.98 -8.95
C GLU A 291 -7.58 -25.90 -9.46
N ARG A 292 -8.79 -25.86 -8.87
CA ARG A 292 -9.83 -24.87 -9.16
C ARG A 292 -10.25 -24.09 -7.92
N ASP A 293 -9.94 -24.60 -6.73
CA ASP A 293 -10.19 -23.90 -5.48
C ASP A 293 -9.23 -22.71 -5.33
N PRO A 294 -9.72 -21.46 -5.33
CA PRO A 294 -8.87 -20.29 -5.21
C PRO A 294 -8.04 -20.27 -3.92
N HIS A 295 -8.55 -20.83 -2.82
CA HIS A 295 -7.82 -20.85 -1.54
C HIS A 295 -6.57 -21.72 -1.62
N LEU A 296 -6.67 -22.91 -2.23
CA LEU A 296 -5.53 -23.81 -2.43
C LEU A 296 -4.50 -23.23 -3.40
N VAL A 297 -4.98 -22.57 -4.48
CA VAL A 297 -4.08 -21.85 -5.41
C VAL A 297 -3.31 -20.77 -4.67
N LEU A 298 -3.99 -19.94 -3.87
CA LEU A 298 -3.37 -18.85 -3.12
C LEU A 298 -2.40 -19.35 -2.05
N ALA A 299 -2.70 -20.45 -1.37
CA ALA A 299 -1.78 -21.09 -0.43
C ALA A 299 -0.47 -21.49 -1.12
N THR A 300 -0.55 -22.18 -2.26
CA THR A 300 0.62 -22.55 -3.07
C THR A 300 1.44 -21.33 -3.48
N LEU A 301 0.80 -20.26 -3.94
CA LEU A 301 1.50 -19.06 -4.37
C LEU A 301 2.13 -18.30 -3.18
N HIS A 302 1.49 -18.31 -2.02
CA HIS A 302 2.02 -17.72 -0.80
C HIS A 302 3.32 -18.40 -0.33
N GLU A 303 3.34 -19.73 -0.36
CA GLU A 303 4.53 -20.56 -0.05
C GLU A 303 5.70 -20.26 -1.01
N LEU A 304 5.42 -19.95 -2.28
CA LEU A 304 6.39 -19.53 -3.26
C LEU A 304 6.87 -18.07 -3.09
N GLY A 305 6.40 -17.38 -2.05
CA GLY A 305 6.79 -15.99 -1.76
C GLY A 305 6.00 -14.93 -2.56
N VAL A 306 4.98 -15.30 -3.33
CA VAL A 306 4.11 -14.36 -4.02
C VAL A 306 3.30 -13.56 -2.98
N ARG A 307 3.33 -12.24 -3.09
CA ARG A 307 2.57 -11.32 -2.22
C ARG A 307 1.41 -10.66 -2.93
N HIS A 308 1.47 -10.55 -4.25
CA HIS A 308 0.42 -9.95 -5.08
C HIS A 308 0.12 -10.83 -6.30
N VAL A 309 -1.16 -11.14 -6.50
CA VAL A 309 -1.70 -11.87 -7.66
C VAL A 309 -2.49 -10.90 -8.54
N TRP A 310 -2.16 -10.86 -9.82
CA TRP A 310 -2.93 -10.22 -10.87
C TRP A 310 -3.76 -11.29 -11.60
N LEU A 311 -5.08 -11.29 -11.37
CA LEU A 311 -6.01 -12.28 -11.93
C LEU A 311 -6.60 -11.75 -13.25
N GLU A 312 -6.31 -12.42 -14.36
CA GLU A 312 -6.84 -12.12 -15.70
C GLU A 312 -7.70 -13.28 -16.25
N GLY A 313 -8.49 -13.87 -15.39
CA GLY A 313 -9.36 -14.97 -15.79
C GLY A 313 -10.55 -14.54 -16.62
N GLY A 314 -11.05 -15.44 -17.47
CA GLY A 314 -12.35 -15.28 -18.12
C GLY A 314 -13.52 -15.28 -17.11
N PRO A 315 -14.77 -15.08 -17.57
CA PRO A 315 -15.95 -14.91 -16.70
C PRO A 315 -16.11 -15.96 -15.61
N THR A 316 -15.86 -17.23 -15.95
CA THR A 316 -15.98 -18.35 -15.02
C THR A 316 -14.95 -18.28 -13.89
N THR A 317 -13.70 -17.95 -14.21
CA THR A 317 -12.62 -17.82 -13.20
C THR A 317 -12.88 -16.60 -12.32
N ALA A 318 -13.24 -15.46 -12.91
CA ALA A 318 -13.61 -14.26 -12.17
C ALA A 318 -14.73 -14.52 -11.16
N ALA A 319 -15.81 -15.19 -11.61
CA ALA A 319 -16.94 -15.56 -10.75
C ALA A 319 -16.53 -16.50 -9.62
N ALA A 320 -15.71 -17.52 -9.89
CA ALA A 320 -15.25 -18.45 -8.87
C ALA A 320 -14.44 -17.77 -7.76
N TRP A 321 -13.53 -16.85 -8.13
CA TRP A 321 -12.70 -16.11 -7.17
C TRP A 321 -13.49 -15.05 -6.39
N LEU A 322 -14.46 -14.39 -7.02
CA LEU A 322 -15.38 -13.48 -6.33
C LEU A 322 -16.26 -14.20 -5.32
N ARG A 323 -16.86 -15.36 -5.71
CA ARG A 323 -17.66 -16.19 -4.78
C ARG A 323 -16.85 -16.74 -3.61
N ALA A 324 -15.57 -17.04 -3.82
CA ALA A 324 -14.66 -17.48 -2.75
C ALA A 324 -14.26 -16.35 -1.78
N GLY A 325 -14.63 -15.09 -2.08
CA GLY A 325 -14.30 -13.95 -1.22
C GLY A 325 -12.81 -13.63 -1.13
N VAL A 326 -12.01 -14.04 -2.12
CA VAL A 326 -10.54 -13.88 -2.10
C VAL A 326 -10.04 -12.72 -2.98
N VAL A 327 -10.94 -11.99 -3.63
CA VAL A 327 -10.60 -10.81 -4.43
C VAL A 327 -10.55 -9.58 -3.52
N ASP A 328 -9.41 -8.90 -3.46
CA ASP A 328 -9.18 -7.74 -2.59
C ASP A 328 -9.32 -6.40 -3.33
N ARG A 329 -9.11 -6.43 -4.67
CA ARG A 329 -9.29 -5.28 -5.55
C ARG A 329 -9.84 -5.73 -6.90
N VAL A 330 -10.70 -4.92 -7.49
CA VAL A 330 -11.13 -5.07 -8.89
C VAL A 330 -10.64 -3.86 -9.67
N VAL A 331 -10.03 -4.09 -10.83
CA VAL A 331 -9.67 -3.06 -11.80
C VAL A 331 -10.46 -3.35 -13.08
N ALA A 332 -11.49 -2.56 -13.31
CA ALA A 332 -12.37 -2.69 -14.46
C ALA A 332 -11.99 -1.65 -15.54
N TYR A 333 -11.70 -2.14 -16.75
CA TYR A 333 -11.54 -1.31 -17.94
C TYR A 333 -12.83 -1.37 -18.74
N VAL A 334 -13.48 -0.24 -18.93
CA VAL A 334 -14.76 -0.11 -19.64
C VAL A 334 -14.52 0.63 -20.94
N ALA A 335 -14.71 -0.06 -22.05
CA ALA A 335 -14.64 0.52 -23.38
C ALA A 335 -15.98 1.20 -23.77
N PRO A 336 -15.95 2.35 -24.45
CA PRO A 336 -17.15 3.05 -24.94
C PRO A 336 -17.74 2.34 -26.19
N ALA A 337 -18.06 1.06 -26.05
CA ALA A 337 -18.58 0.20 -27.11
C ALA A 337 -19.79 -0.60 -26.59
N LEU A 338 -20.65 -1.02 -27.50
CA LEU A 338 -21.83 -1.86 -27.23
C LEU A 338 -21.77 -3.11 -28.10
N LEU A 339 -21.96 -4.29 -27.52
CA LEU A 339 -22.03 -5.56 -28.22
C LEU A 339 -23.44 -6.16 -28.20
N GLY A 340 -24.27 -5.83 -27.22
CA GLY A 340 -25.63 -6.34 -27.04
C GLY A 340 -25.69 -7.80 -26.60
N ALA A 341 -24.99 -8.68 -27.31
CA ALA A 341 -24.89 -10.12 -27.02
C ALA A 341 -23.41 -10.56 -26.82
N GLY A 342 -23.23 -11.78 -26.37
CA GLY A 342 -21.90 -12.35 -26.12
C GLY A 342 -21.61 -12.61 -24.64
N ALA A 343 -20.37 -12.98 -24.30
CA ALA A 343 -19.99 -13.34 -22.95
C ALA A 343 -20.03 -12.13 -22.00
N ALA A 344 -20.63 -12.30 -20.82
CA ALA A 344 -20.56 -11.31 -19.75
C ALA A 344 -19.14 -11.20 -19.20
N ALA A 345 -18.77 -10.04 -18.66
CA ALA A 345 -17.45 -9.83 -18.05
C ALA A 345 -17.24 -10.69 -16.79
N VAL A 346 -18.31 -11.02 -16.07
CA VAL A 346 -18.30 -11.90 -14.89
C VAL A 346 -19.39 -12.95 -15.09
N GLY A 347 -19.08 -14.20 -14.78
CA GLY A 347 -20.03 -15.32 -14.81
C GLY A 347 -21.01 -15.25 -13.64
N ASP A 348 -21.79 -16.31 -13.48
CA ASP A 348 -22.78 -16.42 -12.41
C ASP A 348 -22.10 -16.35 -11.02
N LEU A 349 -22.57 -15.39 -10.22
CA LEU A 349 -22.14 -15.20 -8.83
C LEU A 349 -23.07 -15.88 -7.80
N GLY A 350 -24.15 -16.53 -8.25
CA GLY A 350 -25.19 -17.09 -7.37
C GLY A 350 -26.08 -16.04 -6.73
N VAL A 351 -26.10 -14.81 -7.25
CA VAL A 351 -26.94 -13.70 -6.76
C VAL A 351 -28.36 -13.85 -7.29
N ALA A 352 -29.32 -14.05 -6.38
CA ALA A 352 -30.72 -14.23 -6.74
C ALA A 352 -31.51 -12.92 -6.74
N THR A 353 -31.15 -11.99 -5.86
CA THR A 353 -31.86 -10.70 -5.72
C THR A 353 -30.86 -9.54 -5.73
N ILE A 354 -31.35 -8.34 -6.01
CA ILE A 354 -30.50 -7.13 -5.95
C ILE A 354 -29.95 -6.84 -4.54
N ALA A 355 -30.61 -7.33 -3.50
CA ALA A 355 -30.15 -7.22 -2.13
C ALA A 355 -28.86 -8.03 -1.89
N ASP A 356 -28.71 -9.17 -2.59
CA ASP A 356 -27.55 -10.06 -2.45
C ASP A 356 -26.37 -9.65 -3.34
N ALA A 357 -26.50 -8.54 -4.08
CA ALA A 357 -25.45 -8.10 -5.01
C ALA A 357 -24.12 -7.87 -4.29
N HIS A 358 -23.03 -8.37 -4.87
CA HIS A 358 -21.67 -8.05 -4.43
C HIS A 358 -21.43 -6.55 -4.60
N ARG A 359 -21.36 -5.81 -3.50
CA ARG A 359 -21.14 -4.36 -3.50
C ARG A 359 -19.65 -4.05 -3.54
N LEU A 360 -19.30 -3.01 -4.27
CA LEU A 360 -17.92 -2.53 -4.41
C LEU A 360 -17.88 -1.04 -4.09
N THR A 361 -16.79 -0.57 -3.49
CA THR A 361 -16.51 0.85 -3.27
C THR A 361 -15.51 1.32 -4.31
N THR A 362 -15.82 2.37 -5.05
CA THR A 362 -14.89 2.99 -6.00
C THR A 362 -13.80 3.72 -5.24
N THR A 363 -12.54 3.42 -5.57
CA THR A 363 -11.36 4.05 -4.98
C THR A 363 -10.64 4.99 -5.93
N ASP A 364 -10.75 4.76 -7.24
CA ASP A 364 -10.13 5.61 -8.27
C ASP A 364 -10.86 5.44 -9.62
N VAL A 365 -10.86 6.51 -10.42
CA VAL A 365 -11.38 6.52 -11.80
C VAL A 365 -10.41 7.30 -12.68
N ALA A 366 -10.03 6.71 -13.81
CA ALA A 366 -9.17 7.35 -14.79
C ALA A 366 -9.70 7.15 -16.21
N VAL A 367 -9.57 8.17 -17.04
CA VAL A 367 -9.84 8.09 -18.50
C VAL A 367 -8.53 7.81 -19.23
N LEU A 368 -8.54 6.77 -20.07
CA LEU A 368 -7.37 6.24 -20.78
C LEU A 368 -7.65 6.26 -22.30
N ASP A 369 -7.52 7.42 -22.92
CA ASP A 369 -7.76 7.61 -24.36
C ASP A 369 -9.13 7.08 -24.83
N GLY A 370 -10.18 7.44 -24.07
CA GLY A 370 -11.56 7.04 -24.33
C GLY A 370 -12.06 5.85 -23.50
N ASP A 371 -11.22 4.90 -23.13
CA ASP A 371 -11.58 3.87 -22.14
C ASP A 371 -11.62 4.45 -20.73
N VAL A 372 -12.40 3.85 -19.84
CA VAL A 372 -12.45 4.22 -18.41
C VAL A 372 -11.91 3.09 -17.57
N ARG A 373 -10.87 3.36 -16.77
CA ARG A 373 -10.43 2.47 -15.69
C ARG A 373 -11.14 2.84 -14.41
N ILE A 374 -11.74 1.87 -13.73
CA ILE A 374 -12.36 2.01 -12.42
C ILE A 374 -11.65 1.04 -11.48
N SER A 375 -11.06 1.57 -10.41
CA SER A 375 -10.49 0.76 -9.32
C SER A 375 -11.50 0.67 -8.19
N LEU A 376 -11.73 -0.56 -7.70
CA LEU A 376 -12.80 -0.85 -6.75
C LEU A 376 -12.31 -1.81 -5.66
N ARG A 377 -12.87 -1.69 -4.46
CA ARG A 377 -12.69 -2.66 -3.36
C ARG A 377 -14.00 -3.37 -3.06
N PRO A 378 -14.00 -4.70 -2.93
CA PRO A 378 -15.15 -5.43 -2.41
C PRO A 378 -15.52 -4.93 -1.01
N GLN A 379 -16.82 -4.72 -0.78
CA GLN A 379 -17.33 -4.46 0.57
C GLN A 379 -17.45 -5.79 1.32
N PRO A 380 -17.25 -5.79 2.65
CA PRO A 380 -17.55 -6.96 3.46
C PRO A 380 -19.00 -7.42 3.22
N VAL A 381 -19.19 -8.72 2.94
CA VAL A 381 -20.53 -9.28 2.84
C VAL A 381 -21.12 -9.28 4.23
N HIS A 382 -22.07 -8.36 4.49
CA HIS A 382 -22.90 -8.45 5.69
C HIS A 382 -23.87 -9.61 5.51
N HIS A 383 -23.52 -10.80 6.01
CA HIS A 383 -24.55 -11.79 6.32
C HIS A 383 -25.40 -11.21 7.45
N PRO A 384 -26.74 -11.03 7.25
CA PRO A 384 -27.59 -10.72 8.37
C PRO A 384 -27.40 -11.82 9.41
N VAL A 385 -26.98 -11.45 10.60
CA VAL A 385 -26.95 -12.37 11.74
C VAL A 385 -28.43 -12.70 11.98
N ASP A 386 -28.84 -13.94 11.71
CA ASP A 386 -30.12 -14.45 12.13
C ASP A 386 -30.21 -14.26 13.66
N HIS A 387 -30.90 -13.21 14.09
CA HIS A 387 -31.32 -13.13 15.47
C HIS A 387 -32.33 -14.27 15.65
N PRO A 388 -32.04 -15.30 16.48
CA PRO A 388 -33.07 -16.26 16.85
C PRO A 388 -34.18 -15.50 17.52
N GLY A 389 -35.33 -15.53 16.84
CA GLY A 389 -36.52 -14.80 17.24
C GLY A 389 -36.86 -15.04 18.71
N GLY A 390 -36.98 -13.94 19.45
CA GLY A 390 -37.65 -13.95 20.73
C GLY A 390 -39.12 -14.30 20.50
N GLN A 391 -39.53 -15.42 21.05
CA GLN A 391 -40.93 -15.68 21.42
C GLN A 391 -41.16 -15.21 22.85
#